data_053580c737dcfddcf78cca245dca3ce9
#
_entry.id   053580c737dcfddcf78cca245dca3ce9
#
_cell.length_a   1.000
_cell.length_b   1.000
_cell.length_c   1.000
_cell.angle_alpha   90.00
_cell.angle_beta   90.00
_cell.angle_gamma   90.00
#
_symmetry.space_group_name_H-M   'P 1'
#
loop_
_entity.id
_entity.type
_entity.pdbx_description
1 polymer ?
#
loop_
_entity_poly.entity_id
_entity_poly.type
_entity_poly.pdbx_seq_one_letter_code
_entity_poly.pdbx_strand_id
1 'polypeptide(L)'
;MCGIYGITEKNPQIIKNIISKCSYRGPNGSSIYSSEQVTLGHNLLSITSKPDEGKQPWKSINENVLVYNGEIFNYNELLVRFRDKFYPKSTCDTELLSWLLDQYSYEEVIQNIIDSMHSFVFYNKKKNEIVLSRDHAGIKPLFFANTKTGIIFSSEIKGLIN
;
A
#
# COMPACT_ATOMS: atom_id res chain seq x y z
N MET A 1 8.40 4.61 10.09
CA MET A 1 7.52 3.65 9.36
C MET A 1 6.58 4.45 8.48
N CYS A 2 6.37 4.01 7.24
CA CYS A 2 5.41 4.65 6.35
C CYS A 2 4.00 4.72 6.94
N GLY A 3 3.17 5.62 6.43
CA GLY A 3 1.75 5.70 6.76
C GLY A 3 0.91 5.41 5.52
N ILE A 4 -0.08 4.54 5.63
CA ILE A 4 -1.06 4.25 4.57
C ILE A 4 -2.46 4.61 5.04
N TYR A 5 -3.24 5.19 4.15
CA TYR A 5 -4.56 5.74 4.42
C TYR A 5 -5.47 5.58 3.22
N GLY A 6 -6.77 5.52 3.46
CA GLY A 6 -7.72 5.57 2.36
C GLY A 6 -9.18 5.48 2.80
N ILE A 7 -10.04 5.75 1.82
CA ILE A 7 -11.49 5.69 1.94
C ILE A 7 -12.08 5.19 0.63
N THR A 8 -13.14 4.37 0.70
CA THR A 8 -13.82 3.80 -0.48
C THR A 8 -14.84 4.76 -1.09
N GLU A 9 -14.40 5.98 -1.33
CA GLU A 9 -15.11 7.04 -2.06
C GLU A 9 -14.10 8.10 -2.55
N LYS A 10 -14.56 9.00 -3.40
CA LYS A 10 -13.78 10.15 -3.82
C LYS A 10 -13.80 11.24 -2.73
N ASN A 11 -12.79 11.25 -1.89
CA ASN A 11 -12.68 12.25 -0.82
C ASN A 11 -11.21 12.63 -0.52
N PRO A 12 -10.54 13.33 -1.43
CA PRO A 12 -9.13 13.70 -1.24
C PRO A 12 -8.92 14.65 -0.06
N GLN A 13 -9.93 15.40 0.35
CA GLN A 13 -9.79 16.33 1.47
C GLN A 13 -9.66 15.59 2.81
N ILE A 14 -10.45 14.54 3.03
CA ILE A 14 -10.30 13.70 4.24
C ILE A 14 -8.90 13.08 4.28
N ILE A 15 -8.43 12.52 3.16
CA ILE A 15 -7.12 11.88 3.11
C ILE A 15 -5.98 12.90 3.32
N LYS A 16 -6.08 14.12 2.79
CA LYS A 16 -5.12 15.20 3.08
C LYS A 16 -5.04 15.52 4.57
N ASN A 17 -6.18 15.58 5.24
CA ASN A 17 -6.24 15.84 6.68
C ASN A 17 -5.58 14.71 7.48
N ILE A 18 -5.82 13.44 7.12
CA ILE A 18 -5.21 12.27 7.77
C ILE A 18 -3.70 12.28 7.56
N ILE A 19 -3.23 12.49 6.33
CA ILE A 19 -1.80 12.61 5.98
C ILE A 19 -1.13 13.68 6.85
N SER A 20 -1.74 14.85 6.99
CA SER A 20 -1.22 15.94 7.81
C SER A 20 -1.15 15.56 9.30
N LYS A 21 -2.23 14.99 9.85
CA LYS A 21 -2.27 14.52 11.25
C LYS A 21 -1.24 13.44 11.55
N CYS A 22 -0.85 12.65 10.55
CA CYS A 22 0.04 11.49 10.66
C CYS A 22 1.41 11.72 10.00
N SER A 23 1.81 12.97 9.73
CA SER A 23 3.04 13.31 8.99
C SER A 23 4.33 12.77 9.62
N TYR A 24 4.35 12.59 10.94
CA TYR A 24 5.49 12.02 11.68
C TYR A 24 5.81 10.57 11.25
N ARG A 25 4.87 9.83 10.65
CA ARG A 25 5.12 8.47 10.17
C ARG A 25 6.05 8.41 8.97
N GLY A 26 5.99 9.43 8.11
CA GLY A 26 6.80 9.48 6.91
C GLY A 26 7.10 10.92 6.49
N PRO A 27 8.17 11.51 7.02
CA PRO A 27 8.51 12.93 6.75
C PRO A 27 9.14 13.16 5.37
N ASN A 28 9.48 12.09 4.62
CA ASN A 28 10.20 12.21 3.34
C ASN A 28 9.29 12.54 2.15
N GLY A 29 7.98 12.56 2.36
CA GLY A 29 7.02 12.93 1.33
C GLY A 29 5.64 12.38 1.58
N SER A 30 4.66 12.92 0.85
CA SER A 30 3.29 12.40 0.88
C SER A 30 2.65 12.54 -0.49
N SER A 31 1.73 11.64 -0.81
CA SER A 31 0.97 11.70 -2.06
C SER A 31 -0.39 11.02 -1.94
N ILE A 32 -1.27 11.33 -2.89
CA ILE A 32 -2.66 10.88 -2.93
C ILE A 32 -2.99 10.41 -4.34
N TYR A 33 -3.68 9.29 -4.43
CA TYR A 33 -4.44 8.86 -5.59
C TYR A 33 -5.93 9.00 -5.29
N SER A 34 -6.73 9.48 -6.26
CA SER A 34 -8.17 9.61 -6.11
C SER A 34 -8.89 9.22 -7.40
N SER A 35 -9.93 8.40 -7.26
CA SER A 35 -10.90 8.04 -8.30
C SER A 35 -12.31 8.23 -7.74
N GLU A 36 -13.34 7.91 -8.52
CA GLU A 36 -14.72 7.95 -8.03
C GLU A 36 -14.99 6.89 -6.95
N GLN A 37 -14.25 5.76 -6.96
CA GLN A 37 -14.47 4.61 -6.08
C GLN A 37 -13.59 4.60 -4.84
N VAL A 38 -12.40 5.24 -4.91
CA VAL A 38 -11.43 5.16 -3.81
C VAL A 38 -10.52 6.38 -3.79
N THR A 39 -10.14 6.78 -2.59
CA THR A 39 -9.03 7.72 -2.37
C THR A 39 -8.01 7.06 -1.46
N LEU A 40 -6.76 6.98 -1.91
CA LEU A 40 -5.63 6.38 -1.21
C LEU A 40 -4.58 7.44 -0.91
N GLY A 41 -3.94 7.37 0.24
CA GLY A 41 -2.89 8.28 0.67
C GLY A 41 -1.71 7.59 1.30
N HIS A 42 -0.54 8.20 1.18
CA HIS A 42 0.71 7.66 1.71
C HIS A 42 1.58 8.76 2.32
N ASN A 43 2.21 8.44 3.45
CA ASN A 43 3.34 9.19 4.01
C ASN A 43 4.60 8.31 3.91
N LEU A 44 5.61 8.80 3.20
CA LEU A 44 6.84 8.06 2.91
C LEU A 44 7.89 8.26 4.01
N LEU A 45 8.37 7.15 4.57
CA LEU A 45 9.67 7.08 5.25
C LEU A 45 10.62 6.26 4.39
N SER A 46 11.56 6.93 3.74
CA SER A 46 12.57 6.30 2.87
C SER A 46 13.70 5.72 3.72
N ILE A 47 13.82 4.39 3.76
CA ILE A 47 14.84 3.67 4.52
C ILE A 47 15.81 2.95 3.58
N THR A 48 15.29 2.18 2.64
CA THR A 48 16.08 1.28 1.78
C THR A 48 16.23 1.78 0.34
N SER A 49 15.32 2.63 -0.13
CA SER A 49 15.32 3.19 -1.49
C SER A 49 15.43 4.71 -1.48
N LYS A 50 15.76 5.28 -2.64
CA LYS A 50 15.69 6.75 -2.80
C LYS A 50 14.22 7.20 -2.65
N PRO A 51 13.97 8.43 -2.14
CA PRO A 51 12.59 8.93 -1.95
C PRO A 51 11.74 8.86 -3.23
N ASP A 52 12.34 9.08 -4.39
CA ASP A 52 11.61 9.05 -5.67
C ASP A 52 11.20 7.63 -6.09
N GLU A 53 11.94 6.60 -5.68
CA GLU A 53 11.63 5.21 -5.98
C GLU A 53 10.54 4.64 -5.06
N GLY A 54 10.41 5.17 -3.84
CA GLY A 54 9.42 4.72 -2.84
C GLY A 54 8.08 5.45 -2.88
N LYS A 55 7.84 6.30 -3.88
CA LYS A 55 6.59 7.07 -3.98
C LYS A 55 5.38 6.16 -4.14
N GLN A 56 4.39 6.38 -3.27
CA GLN A 56 3.12 5.69 -3.27
C GLN A 56 1.98 6.73 -3.06
N PRO A 57 0.75 6.45 -3.53
CA PRO A 57 0.20 5.19 -4.05
C PRO A 57 0.88 4.74 -5.35
N TRP A 58 1.29 3.46 -5.39
CA TRP A 58 1.97 2.87 -6.53
C TRP A 58 0.95 2.42 -7.57
N LYS A 59 1.13 2.84 -8.81
CA LYS A 59 0.26 2.44 -9.91
C LYS A 59 0.96 1.35 -10.74
N SER A 60 0.33 0.20 -10.84
CA SER A 60 0.82 -0.93 -11.62
C SER A 60 0.61 -0.73 -13.13
N ILE A 61 1.20 -1.64 -13.93
CA ILE A 61 0.99 -1.66 -15.38
C ILE A 61 -0.47 -1.95 -15.76
N ASN A 62 -1.20 -2.69 -14.90
CA ASN A 62 -2.63 -2.96 -15.07
C ASN A 62 -3.53 -1.87 -14.49
N GLU A 63 -2.95 -0.72 -14.17
CA GLU A 63 -3.63 0.43 -13.56
C GLU A 63 -4.20 0.18 -12.14
N ASN A 64 -3.91 -0.97 -11.52
CA ASN A 64 -4.21 -1.22 -10.13
C ASN A 64 -3.36 -0.31 -9.22
N VAL A 65 -3.85 -0.05 -8.01
CA VAL A 65 -3.19 0.91 -7.13
C VAL A 65 -2.90 0.28 -5.77
N LEU A 66 -1.66 0.40 -5.32
CA LEU A 66 -1.16 -0.15 -4.07
C LEU A 66 -0.67 0.95 -3.13
N VAL A 67 -1.04 0.86 -1.85
CA VAL A 67 -0.35 1.53 -0.74
C VAL A 67 0.16 0.46 0.21
N TYR A 68 1.42 0.57 0.59
CA TYR A 68 2.15 -0.45 1.32
C TYR A 68 3.05 0.17 2.39
N ASN A 69 3.04 -0.43 3.55
CA ASN A 69 3.95 -0.16 4.66
C ASN A 69 4.49 -1.50 5.16
N GLY A 70 5.70 -1.86 4.78
CA GLY A 70 6.24 -3.17 5.10
C GLY A 70 7.67 -3.36 4.64
N GLU A 71 8.07 -4.63 4.64
CA GLU A 71 9.33 -5.14 4.10
C GLU A 71 9.15 -6.60 3.70
N ILE A 72 9.56 -6.96 2.49
CA ILE A 72 9.58 -8.34 2.00
C ILE A 72 10.96 -8.93 2.28
N PHE A 73 11.04 -9.85 3.25
CA PHE A 73 12.30 -10.43 3.73
C PHE A 73 12.98 -11.32 2.66
N ASN A 74 12.18 -12.07 1.91
CA ASN A 74 12.66 -12.92 0.82
C ASN A 74 12.76 -12.19 -0.53
N TYR A 75 12.86 -10.86 -0.56
CA TYR A 75 12.90 -10.03 -1.78
C TYR A 75 13.92 -10.52 -2.81
N ASN A 76 15.16 -10.75 -2.41
CA ASN A 76 16.23 -11.19 -3.31
C ASN A 76 15.97 -12.59 -3.89
N GLU A 77 15.41 -13.51 -3.11
CA GLU A 77 15.01 -14.84 -3.57
C GLU A 77 13.90 -14.75 -4.62
N LEU A 78 12.94 -13.86 -4.41
CA LEU A 78 11.86 -13.62 -5.36
C LEU A 78 12.35 -12.99 -6.66
N LEU A 79 13.34 -12.08 -6.62
CA LEU A 79 13.97 -11.56 -7.83
C LEU A 79 14.62 -12.68 -8.65
N VAL A 80 15.29 -13.62 -8.01
CA VAL A 80 15.87 -14.79 -8.68
C VAL A 80 14.77 -15.72 -9.22
N ARG A 81 13.74 -16.01 -8.42
CA ARG A 81 12.61 -16.87 -8.80
C ARG A 81 11.85 -16.36 -10.01
N PHE A 82 11.68 -15.05 -10.13
CA PHE A 82 10.88 -14.42 -11.18
C PHE A 82 11.71 -13.69 -12.25
N ARG A 83 13.02 -13.90 -12.31
CA ARG A 83 13.96 -13.18 -13.19
C ARG A 83 13.57 -13.17 -14.69
N ASP A 84 12.84 -14.19 -15.14
CA ASP A 84 12.41 -14.30 -16.54
C ASP A 84 11.06 -13.62 -16.82
N LYS A 85 10.39 -13.10 -15.78
CA LYS A 85 9.05 -12.50 -15.84
C LYS A 85 8.95 -11.11 -15.26
N PHE A 86 9.84 -10.78 -14.31
CA PHE A 86 9.86 -9.49 -13.60
C PHE A 86 11.21 -8.81 -13.76
N TYR A 87 11.17 -7.60 -14.29
CA TYR A 87 12.35 -6.75 -14.53
C TYR A 87 12.17 -5.47 -13.70
N PRO A 88 12.76 -5.37 -12.49
CA PRO A 88 12.57 -4.24 -11.61
C PRO A 88 13.16 -2.97 -12.22
N LYS A 89 12.44 -1.86 -12.09
CA LYS A 89 12.87 -0.51 -12.47
C LYS A 89 13.41 0.28 -11.28
N SER A 90 13.18 -0.22 -10.08
CA SER A 90 13.60 0.36 -8.81
C SER A 90 14.13 -0.73 -7.87
N THR A 91 14.70 -0.30 -6.75
CA THR A 91 15.10 -1.21 -5.65
C THR A 91 14.00 -1.36 -4.60
N CYS A 92 12.81 -0.83 -4.86
CA CYS A 92 11.71 -0.81 -3.92
C CYS A 92 10.88 -2.10 -4.00
N ASP A 93 10.71 -2.77 -2.87
CA ASP A 93 9.90 -3.99 -2.75
C ASP A 93 8.40 -3.77 -3.06
N THR A 94 7.92 -2.53 -2.96
CA THR A 94 6.57 -2.14 -3.39
C THR A 94 6.32 -2.45 -4.87
N GLU A 95 7.32 -2.27 -5.73
CA GLU A 95 7.23 -2.60 -7.15
C GLU A 95 7.00 -4.10 -7.36
N LEU A 96 7.79 -4.93 -6.67
CA LEU A 96 7.64 -6.38 -6.71
C LEU A 96 6.28 -6.83 -6.18
N LEU A 97 5.85 -6.29 -5.03
CA LEU A 97 4.54 -6.61 -4.45
C LEU A 97 3.40 -6.24 -5.41
N SER A 98 3.47 -5.06 -6.01
CA SER A 98 2.48 -4.61 -6.99
C SER A 98 2.39 -5.53 -8.21
N TRP A 99 3.56 -5.98 -8.72
CA TRP A 99 3.62 -6.94 -9.82
C TRP A 99 3.05 -8.31 -9.41
N LEU A 100 3.40 -8.83 -8.23
CA LEU A 100 2.88 -10.10 -7.73
C LEU A 100 1.35 -10.08 -7.62
N LEU A 101 0.77 -8.99 -7.07
CA LEU A 101 -0.68 -8.82 -6.94
C LEU A 101 -1.41 -8.63 -8.28
N ASP A 102 -0.68 -8.24 -9.32
CA ASP A 102 -1.21 -8.21 -10.69
C ASP A 102 -1.21 -9.59 -11.37
N GLN A 103 -0.32 -10.53 -10.96
CA GLN A 103 -0.13 -11.84 -11.60
C GLN A 103 -0.85 -12.97 -10.85
N TYR A 104 -0.96 -12.89 -9.54
CA TYR A 104 -1.45 -13.95 -8.65
C TYR A 104 -2.62 -13.45 -7.81
N SER A 105 -3.39 -14.37 -7.21
CA SER A 105 -4.38 -13.97 -6.21
C SER A 105 -3.68 -13.44 -4.96
N TYR A 106 -4.34 -12.56 -4.23
CA TYR A 106 -3.76 -11.99 -3.00
C TYR A 106 -3.51 -13.06 -1.93
N GLU A 107 -4.35 -14.10 -1.88
CA GLU A 107 -4.14 -15.25 -0.98
C GLU A 107 -2.86 -16.00 -1.33
N GLU A 108 -2.63 -16.27 -2.60
CA GLU A 108 -1.41 -16.94 -3.06
C GLU A 108 -0.18 -16.11 -2.75
N VAL A 109 -0.24 -14.80 -2.98
CA VAL A 109 0.88 -13.89 -2.68
C VAL A 109 1.22 -13.93 -1.19
N ILE A 110 0.21 -13.80 -0.32
CA ILE A 110 0.41 -13.68 1.13
C ILE A 110 0.80 -15.02 1.76
N GLN A 111 0.19 -16.12 1.33
CA GLN A 111 0.36 -17.42 1.99
C GLN A 111 1.57 -18.21 1.47
N ASN A 112 1.92 -18.05 0.18
CA ASN A 112 2.84 -18.96 -0.49
C ASN A 112 4.04 -18.28 -1.17
N ILE A 113 4.01 -16.94 -1.36
CA ILE A 113 5.05 -16.26 -2.13
C ILE A 113 5.91 -15.37 -1.25
N ILE A 114 5.31 -14.42 -0.53
CA ILE A 114 6.07 -13.44 0.26
C ILE A 114 6.27 -13.90 1.69
N ASP A 115 7.48 -13.67 2.23
CA ASP A 115 7.77 -13.65 3.66
C ASP A 115 7.98 -12.17 4.04
N SER A 116 7.09 -11.62 4.89
CA SER A 116 7.06 -10.17 5.08
C SER A 116 6.43 -9.74 6.39
N MET A 117 6.85 -8.58 6.88
CA MET A 117 6.05 -7.76 7.78
C MET A 117 5.33 -6.70 6.96
N HIS A 118 4.01 -6.65 7.00
CA HIS A 118 3.28 -5.74 6.10
C HIS A 118 1.94 -5.23 6.63
N SER A 119 1.59 -4.06 6.16
CA SER A 119 0.21 -3.65 5.92
C SER A 119 0.11 -3.07 4.52
N PHE A 120 -0.85 -3.51 3.75
CA PHE A 120 -1.11 -2.94 2.44
C PHE A 120 -2.59 -2.83 2.12
N VAL A 121 -2.88 -1.96 1.18
CA VAL A 121 -4.19 -1.89 0.55
C VAL A 121 -3.99 -1.87 -0.96
N PHE A 122 -4.63 -2.82 -1.62
CA PHE A 122 -4.58 -3.01 -3.06
C PHE A 122 -5.97 -2.78 -3.66
N TYR A 123 -6.06 -1.81 -4.56
CA TYR A 123 -7.27 -1.51 -5.32
C TYR A 123 -7.15 -2.10 -6.72
N ASN A 124 -7.93 -3.17 -6.99
CA ASN A 124 -8.07 -3.74 -8.32
C ASN A 124 -9.12 -2.93 -9.11
N LYS A 125 -8.63 -2.08 -10.01
CA LYS A 125 -9.48 -1.16 -10.76
C LYS A 125 -10.48 -1.87 -11.67
N LYS A 126 -10.04 -2.99 -12.31
CA LYS A 126 -10.88 -3.75 -13.25
C LYS A 126 -12.04 -4.46 -12.56
N LYS A 127 -11.78 -5.03 -11.38
CA LYS A 127 -12.78 -5.73 -10.58
C LYS A 127 -13.57 -4.78 -9.67
N ASN A 128 -13.13 -3.54 -9.52
CA ASN A 128 -13.61 -2.58 -8.51
C ASN A 128 -13.58 -3.18 -7.09
N GLU A 129 -12.48 -3.86 -6.77
CA GLU A 129 -12.28 -4.58 -5.52
C GLU A 129 -11.15 -3.95 -4.72
N ILE A 130 -11.33 -3.85 -3.41
CA ILE A 130 -10.30 -3.38 -2.50
C ILE A 130 -9.93 -4.50 -1.53
N VAL A 131 -8.64 -4.78 -1.42
CA VAL A 131 -8.07 -5.77 -0.50
C VAL A 131 -7.27 -5.04 0.56
N LEU A 132 -7.61 -5.26 1.84
CA LEU A 132 -6.82 -4.83 2.98
C LEU A 132 -6.10 -6.03 3.56
N SER A 133 -4.79 -5.94 3.71
CA SER A 133 -3.99 -7.01 4.31
C SER A 133 -3.08 -6.46 5.40
N ARG A 134 -2.90 -7.27 6.43
CA ARG A 134 -1.98 -7.02 7.53
C ARG A 134 -1.27 -8.32 7.91
N ASP A 135 0.01 -8.26 8.21
CA ASP A 135 0.77 -9.43 8.65
C ASP A 135 0.15 -10.08 9.90
N HIS A 136 0.32 -11.40 10.03
CA HIS A 136 -0.32 -12.21 11.06
C HIS A 136 0.08 -11.81 12.50
N ALA A 137 1.29 -11.28 12.67
CA ALA A 137 1.77 -10.78 13.97
C ALA A 137 1.34 -9.32 14.24
N GLY A 138 0.80 -8.62 13.22
CA GLY A 138 0.38 -7.24 13.33
C GLY A 138 1.52 -6.25 13.52
N ILE A 139 2.71 -6.57 13.02
CA ILE A 139 3.92 -5.72 13.14
C ILE A 139 3.69 -4.36 12.48
N LYS A 140 3.03 -4.37 11.30
CA LYS A 140 2.64 -3.13 10.65
C LYS A 140 1.17 -2.82 10.94
N PRO A 141 0.86 -1.70 11.60
CA PRO A 141 -0.51 -1.40 12.00
C PRO A 141 -1.39 -1.06 10.80
N LEU A 142 -2.61 -1.57 10.82
CA LEU A 142 -3.69 -1.22 9.91
C LEU A 142 -5.01 -1.30 10.68
N PHE A 143 -5.75 -0.20 10.70
CA PHE A 143 -7.06 -0.08 11.33
C PHE A 143 -8.08 0.34 10.27
N PHE A 144 -9.31 -0.11 10.40
CA PHE A 144 -10.40 0.33 9.55
C PHE A 144 -11.69 0.54 10.34
N ALA A 145 -12.59 1.33 9.79
CA ALA A 145 -13.91 1.57 10.33
C ALA A 145 -14.93 1.67 9.19
N ASN A 146 -16.16 1.23 9.46
CA ASN A 146 -17.25 1.42 8.53
C ASN A 146 -17.66 2.89 8.47
N THR A 147 -17.97 3.38 7.29
CA THR A 147 -18.61 4.67 7.03
C THR A 147 -20.04 4.44 6.51
N LYS A 148 -20.77 5.50 6.22
CA LYS A 148 -22.12 5.38 5.62
C LYS A 148 -22.06 4.79 4.19
N THR A 149 -20.94 4.97 3.47
CA THR A 149 -20.80 4.67 2.05
C THR A 149 -19.76 3.57 1.78
N GLY A 150 -19.09 3.04 2.82
CA GLY A 150 -18.06 2.01 2.66
C GLY A 150 -17.14 1.93 3.87
N ILE A 151 -15.83 1.97 3.65
CA ILE A 151 -14.83 1.89 4.72
C ILE A 151 -13.80 3.02 4.62
N ILE A 152 -13.27 3.41 5.77
CA ILE A 152 -12.06 4.23 5.93
C ILE A 152 -11.01 3.41 6.63
N PHE A 153 -9.74 3.54 6.23
CA PHE A 153 -8.63 2.83 6.85
C PHE A 153 -7.40 3.72 7.05
N SER A 154 -6.58 3.34 8.02
CA SER A 154 -5.41 4.13 8.40
C SER A 154 -4.39 3.27 9.15
N SER A 155 -3.10 3.58 8.99
CA SER A 155 -2.04 3.06 9.84
C SER A 155 -2.13 3.52 11.30
N GLU A 156 -2.95 4.53 11.59
CA GLU A 156 -3.11 5.10 12.94
C GLU A 156 -4.59 5.27 13.29
N ILE A 157 -4.98 4.92 14.50
CA ILE A 157 -6.37 5.08 14.97
C ILE A 157 -6.84 6.53 14.86
N LYS A 158 -5.96 7.50 15.16
CA LYS A 158 -6.31 8.92 15.04
C LYS A 158 -6.64 9.38 13.62
N GLY A 159 -6.24 8.61 12.60
CA GLY A 159 -6.66 8.85 11.22
C GLY A 159 -8.12 8.47 10.95
N LEU A 160 -8.74 7.68 11.81
CA LEU A 160 -10.15 7.27 11.72
C LEU A 160 -11.08 8.19 12.50
N ILE A 161 -10.53 9.00 13.39
CA ILE A 161 -11.29 9.91 14.27
C ILE A 161 -11.24 11.32 13.66
N ASN A 162 -12.39 11.78 13.21
CA ASN A 162 -12.59 13.14 12.72
C ASN A 162 -13.33 14.01 13.74
#